data_1d7fb693f6c37d4941c81ff8531bd4f2
#
_entry.id   1d7fb693f6c37d4941c81ff8531bd4f2
#
_cell.length_a   1.000
_cell.length_b   1.000
_cell.length_c   1.000
_cell.angle_alpha   90.00
_cell.angle_beta   90.00
_cell.angle_gamma   90.00
#
_symmetry.space_group_name_H-M   'P 1'
#
loop_
_entity.id
_entity.type
_entity.pdbx_description
1 polymer ?
#
loop_
_entity_poly.entity_id
_entity_poly.type
_entity_poly.pdbx_seq_one_letter_code
_entity_poly.pdbx_strand_id
1 'polypeptide(L)'
;AQLSGGERQRVAIARALANRPRLLLADEPTGNLDPATSQSVFESLRDLAKTTGVAALIATHNMELAGHMDRVFAIKDGHLEQRAAESHAY
;
A
#
# COMPACT_ATOMS: atom_id res chain seq x y z
N ALA A 1 -17.67 -17.45 -10.10
CA ALA A 1 -16.79 -17.74 -8.95
C ALA A 1 -16.57 -16.49 -8.14
N GLN A 2 -16.60 -16.62 -6.83
CA GLN A 2 -16.37 -15.50 -5.95
C GLN A 2 -14.87 -15.32 -5.76
N LEU A 3 -14.42 -14.08 -5.91
CA LEU A 3 -13.02 -13.74 -5.64
C LEU A 3 -12.79 -13.64 -4.15
N SER A 4 -11.61 -14.04 -3.69
CA SER A 4 -11.18 -13.78 -2.32
C SER A 4 -10.99 -12.28 -2.09
N GLY A 5 -10.87 -11.87 -0.82
CA GLY A 5 -10.58 -10.46 -0.50
C GLY A 5 -9.29 -9.99 -1.13
N GLY A 6 -8.24 -10.82 -1.10
CA GLY A 6 -6.97 -10.48 -1.72
C GLY A 6 -7.07 -10.36 -3.23
N GLU A 7 -7.79 -11.27 -3.87
CA GLU A 7 -7.99 -11.21 -5.32
C GLU A 7 -8.77 -9.97 -5.72
N ARG A 8 -9.80 -9.61 -4.95
CA ARG A 8 -10.56 -8.39 -5.21
C ARG A 8 -9.68 -7.15 -5.10
N GLN A 9 -8.80 -7.10 -4.11
CA GLN A 9 -7.88 -5.99 -3.97
C GLN A 9 -6.89 -5.91 -5.12
N ARG A 10 -6.36 -7.05 -5.56
CA ARG A 10 -5.46 -7.07 -6.73
C ARG A 10 -6.17 -6.61 -8.00
N VAL A 11 -7.41 -7.01 -8.19
CA VAL A 11 -8.21 -6.56 -9.34
C VAL A 11 -8.44 -5.05 -9.25
N ALA A 12 -8.77 -4.53 -8.07
CA ALA A 12 -8.97 -3.10 -7.89
C ALA A 12 -7.69 -2.31 -8.19
N ILE A 13 -6.55 -2.80 -7.76
CA ILE A 13 -5.25 -2.18 -8.04
C ILE A 13 -4.98 -2.20 -9.55
N ALA A 14 -5.21 -3.33 -10.20
CA ALA A 14 -5.01 -3.45 -11.63
C ALA A 14 -5.89 -2.48 -12.42
N ARG A 15 -7.15 -2.33 -12.00
CA ARG A 15 -8.06 -1.36 -12.62
C ARG A 15 -7.59 0.07 -12.43
N ALA A 16 -7.13 0.39 -11.23
CA ALA A 16 -6.62 1.72 -10.94
C ALA A 16 -5.42 2.06 -11.82
N LEU A 17 -4.58 1.08 -12.14
CA LEU A 17 -3.38 1.27 -12.94
C LEU A 17 -3.64 1.18 -14.46
N ALA A 18 -4.81 0.73 -14.88
CA ALA A 18 -5.11 0.51 -16.30
C ALA A 18 -5.00 1.77 -17.15
N ASN A 19 -5.30 2.93 -16.57
CA ASN A 19 -5.22 4.22 -17.28
C ASN A 19 -3.85 4.89 -17.14
N ARG A 20 -2.87 4.19 -16.66
CA ARG A 20 -1.49 4.68 -16.48
C ARG A 20 -1.44 5.98 -15.66
N PRO A 21 -1.99 6.00 -14.44
CA PRO A 21 -1.96 7.20 -13.62
C PRO A 21 -0.52 7.52 -13.19
N ARG A 22 -0.31 8.77 -12.77
CA ARG A 22 0.96 9.15 -12.17
C ARG A 22 0.97 8.91 -10.67
N LEU A 23 -0.20 8.82 -10.07
CA LEU A 23 -0.35 8.65 -8.64
C LEU A 23 -1.44 7.62 -8.37
N LEU A 24 -1.13 6.67 -7.53
CA LEU A 24 -2.08 5.69 -7.03
C LEU A 24 -2.38 6.03 -5.56
N LEU A 25 -3.66 6.19 -5.25
CA LEU A 25 -4.11 6.42 -3.89
C LEU A 25 -4.78 5.15 -3.38
N ALA A 26 -4.35 4.67 -2.23
CA ALA A 26 -4.95 3.51 -1.59
C ALA A 26 -5.24 3.84 -0.13
N ASP A 27 -6.47 3.56 0.29
CA ASP A 27 -6.91 3.79 1.65
C ASP A 27 -7.18 2.44 2.31
N GLU A 28 -6.37 2.12 3.30
CA GLU A 28 -6.42 0.85 4.02
C GLU A 28 -6.56 -0.35 3.09
N PRO A 29 -5.65 -0.53 2.12
CA PRO A 29 -5.83 -1.56 1.09
C PRO A 29 -5.85 -2.99 1.63
N THR A 30 -5.40 -3.19 2.86
CA THR A 30 -5.37 -4.51 3.48
C THR A 30 -6.22 -4.60 4.75
N GLY A 31 -7.10 -3.62 4.97
CA GLY A 31 -7.80 -3.46 6.26
C GLY A 31 -8.65 -4.64 6.70
N ASN A 32 -9.24 -5.37 5.77
CA ASN A 32 -10.14 -6.48 6.09
C ASN A 32 -9.53 -7.85 5.79
N LEU A 33 -8.23 -7.90 5.58
CA LEU A 33 -7.57 -9.13 5.16
C LEU A 33 -6.79 -9.74 6.32
N ASP A 34 -6.64 -11.05 6.30
CA ASP A 34 -5.78 -11.75 7.25
C ASP A 34 -4.30 -11.37 7.00
N PRO A 35 -3.41 -11.59 7.97
CA PRO A 35 -2.01 -11.15 7.84
C PRO A 35 -1.30 -11.69 6.61
N ALA A 36 -1.47 -12.96 6.28
CA ALA A 36 -0.78 -13.54 5.12
C ALA A 36 -1.28 -12.94 3.81
N THR A 37 -2.59 -12.76 3.67
CA THR A 37 -3.19 -12.15 2.50
C THR A 37 -2.82 -10.67 2.40
N SER A 38 -2.79 -9.97 3.53
CA SER A 38 -2.36 -8.57 3.57
C SER A 38 -0.94 -8.41 3.04
N GLN A 39 -0.03 -9.27 3.47
CA GLN A 39 1.35 -9.26 3.00
C GLN A 39 1.42 -9.46 1.49
N SER A 40 0.69 -10.43 0.98
CA SER A 40 0.66 -10.74 -0.45
C SER A 40 0.11 -9.58 -1.28
N VAL A 41 -0.97 -8.96 -0.83
CA VAL A 41 -1.56 -7.81 -1.52
C VAL A 41 -0.60 -6.63 -1.51
N PHE A 42 0.03 -6.37 -0.37
CA PHE A 42 0.99 -5.29 -0.24
C PHE A 42 2.18 -5.49 -1.19
N GLU A 43 2.73 -6.70 -1.25
CA GLU A 43 3.83 -7.01 -2.15
C GLU A 43 3.44 -6.81 -3.61
N SER A 44 2.24 -7.21 -3.98
CA SER A 44 1.71 -7.00 -5.33
C SER A 44 1.62 -5.50 -5.66
N LEU A 45 1.11 -4.72 -4.72
CA LEU A 45 1.00 -3.27 -4.89
C LEU A 45 2.37 -2.63 -5.05
N ARG A 46 3.32 -3.02 -4.22
CA ARG A 46 4.68 -2.52 -4.27
C ARG A 46 5.36 -2.86 -5.59
N ASP A 47 5.22 -4.10 -6.04
CA ASP A 47 5.82 -4.55 -7.29
C ASP A 47 5.22 -3.82 -8.49
N LEU A 48 3.91 -3.63 -8.50
CA LEU A 48 3.24 -2.89 -9.56
C LEU A 48 3.68 -1.44 -9.59
N ALA A 49 3.81 -0.81 -8.44
CA ALA A 49 4.29 0.57 -8.36
C ALA A 49 5.70 0.69 -8.92
N LYS A 50 6.59 -0.23 -8.58
CA LYS A 50 7.95 -0.22 -9.10
C LYS A 50 8.00 -0.48 -10.60
N THR A 51 7.22 -1.44 -11.07
CA THR A 51 7.21 -1.81 -12.49
C THR A 51 6.64 -0.71 -13.37
N THR A 52 5.58 -0.05 -12.91
CA THR A 52 4.90 0.98 -13.69
C THR A 52 5.49 2.37 -13.49
N GLY A 53 6.32 2.56 -12.47
CA GLY A 53 6.86 3.87 -12.12
C GLY A 53 5.85 4.81 -11.46
N VAL A 54 4.66 4.31 -11.11
CA VAL A 54 3.65 5.13 -10.46
C VAL A 54 4.08 5.44 -9.03
N ALA A 55 3.77 6.65 -8.56
CA ALA A 55 3.92 6.96 -7.15
C ALA A 55 2.70 6.44 -6.40
N ALA A 56 2.90 5.77 -5.30
CA ALA A 56 1.80 5.24 -4.51
C ALA A 56 1.74 5.94 -3.15
N LEU A 57 0.58 6.45 -2.82
CA LEU A 57 0.30 7.02 -1.51
C LEU A 57 -0.71 6.13 -0.80
N ILE A 58 -0.30 5.58 0.32
CA ILE A 58 -1.10 4.59 1.04
C ILE A 58 -1.41 5.09 2.42
N ALA A 59 -2.69 5.18 2.75
CA ALA A 59 -3.14 5.48 4.10
C ALA A 59 -3.39 4.15 4.82
N THR A 60 -2.77 3.96 5.96
CA THR A 60 -2.91 2.72 6.70
C THR A 60 -2.68 2.90 8.20
N HIS A 61 -3.37 2.10 9.00
CA HIS A 61 -3.09 1.95 10.43
C HIS A 61 -2.13 0.79 10.70
N ASN A 62 -1.79 0.02 9.67
CA ASN A 62 -0.91 -1.12 9.83
C ASN A 62 0.55 -0.66 9.83
N MET A 63 1.11 -0.56 11.02
CA MET A 63 2.48 -0.04 11.20
C MET A 63 3.53 -0.97 10.63
N GLU A 64 3.25 -2.27 10.59
CA GLU A 64 4.16 -3.22 9.98
C GLU A 64 4.29 -2.99 8.49
N LEU A 65 3.17 -2.78 7.81
CA LEU A 65 3.20 -2.46 6.38
C LEU A 65 3.84 -1.09 6.13
N ALA A 66 3.56 -0.11 6.99
CA ALA A 66 4.18 1.21 6.86
C ALA A 66 5.69 1.11 6.91
N GLY A 67 6.23 0.19 7.71
CA GLY A 67 7.67 -0.01 7.81
C GLY A 67 8.34 -0.46 6.53
N HIS A 68 7.61 -0.98 5.58
CA HIS A 68 8.16 -1.42 4.29
C HIS A 68 8.11 -0.35 3.20
N MET A 69 7.63 0.83 3.54
CA MET A 69 7.52 1.94 2.58
C MET A 69 8.84 2.70 2.45
N ASP A 70 9.01 3.37 1.32
CA ASP A 70 10.18 4.21 1.09
C ASP A 70 10.17 5.42 2.01
N ARG A 71 8.98 5.99 2.24
CA ARG A 71 8.80 7.16 3.10
C ARG A 71 7.53 6.96 3.91
N VAL A 72 7.57 7.36 5.16
CA VAL A 72 6.42 7.25 6.05
C VAL A 72 6.12 8.61 6.65
N PHE A 73 4.86 9.01 6.61
CA PHE A 73 4.37 10.22 7.24
C PHE A 73 3.31 9.85 8.27
N ALA A 74 3.36 10.48 9.40
CA ALA A 74 2.34 10.33 10.43
C ALA A 74 1.56 11.63 10.55
N ILE A 75 0.24 11.51 10.76
CA ILE A 75 -0.59 12.66 11.08
C ILE A 75 -0.63 12.78 12.58
N LYS A 76 -0.19 13.92 13.09
CA LYS A 76 -0.17 14.18 14.52
C LYS A 76 -0.59 15.63 14.77
N ASP A 77 -1.61 15.80 15.60
CA ASP A 77 -2.14 17.12 15.96
C ASP A 77 -2.45 18.00 14.73
N GLY A 78 -3.00 17.40 13.70
CA GLY A 78 -3.33 18.09 12.47
C GLY A 78 -2.15 18.39 11.56
N HIS A 79 -0.98 17.90 11.90
CA HIS A 79 0.23 18.10 11.11
C HIS A 79 0.72 16.79 10.53
N LEU A 80 1.37 16.89 9.38
CA LEU A 80 2.01 15.76 8.72
C LEU A 80 3.48 15.78 9.07
N GLU A 81 3.97 14.71 9.70
CA GLU A 81 5.37 14.59 10.08
C GLU A 81 6.00 13.42 9.37
N GLN A 82 7.11 13.63 8.71
CA GLN A 82 7.88 12.53 8.15
C GLN A 82 8.60 11.80 9.27
N ARG A 83 8.38 10.49 9.35
CA ARG A 83 9.12 9.65 10.29
C ARG A 83 10.45 9.29 9.68
N ALA A 84 11.49 9.31 10.53
CA ALA A 84 12.76 8.78 10.13
C ALA A 84 12.54 7.33 9.66
N ALA A 85 13.11 6.98 8.52
CA ALA A 85 13.16 5.61 8.10
C ALA A 85 13.91 4.88 9.19
N GLU A 86 13.19 4.32 10.14
CA GLU A 86 13.81 3.38 11.04
C GLU A 86 14.41 2.34 10.15
N SER A 87 15.66 2.05 10.36
CA SER A 87 16.30 1.01 9.62
C SER A 87 15.48 -0.23 9.85
N HIS A 88 14.61 -0.41 8.94
CA HIS A 88 13.98 -1.68 8.89
C HIS A 88 15.09 -2.60 8.50
N ALA A 89 15.58 -3.32 9.44
CA ALA A 89 16.57 -4.34 9.17
C ALA A 89 15.90 -5.43 8.34
N TYR A 90 15.45 -5.07 7.22
CA TYR A 90 14.89 -6.04 6.30
C TYR A 90 15.78 -6.18 5.11
#